data_f9dfb62dda4ede81bc3cf60494d1c074
#
_entry.id   f9dfb62dda4ede81bc3cf60494d1c074
#
_cell.length_a   1.000
_cell.length_b   1.000
_cell.length_c   1.000
_cell.angle_alpha   90.00
_cell.angle_beta   90.00
_cell.angle_gamma   90.00
#
_symmetry.space_group_name_H-M   'P 1'
#
loop_
_entity.id
_entity.type
_entity.pdbx_description
1 polymer ?
#
loop_
_entity_poly.entity_id
_entity_poly.type
_entity_poly.pdbx_seq_one_letter_code
_entity_poly.pdbx_strand_id
1 'polypeptide(L)'
;MANGIGGSTAAAELAAIKPWDKPAPRITRDEREARIDAARALMHKAGTQALLIGAGASLDYFTGIPWGPSERLVAMLLPPRGLPVIICPEFERGSLDAVLDIAAEVRTWEEHESPYVLVAHALGQTGSSVVSIDPQLPFVMVDRLRHAVTGLRAIDASPIVDGCRRIKSPAELALMRQAKLMTLEVQRRAAAILRPGITATEVRSFINDAHRAIGASGSSFTIVQFGRSTAFPHGLPGESVLA
;
A
#
# COMPACT_ATOMS: atom_id res chain seq x y z
N MET A 1 -33.94 -6.68 -20.11
CA MET A 1 -33.20 -6.16 -21.27
C MET A 1 -31.79 -6.72 -21.18
N ALA A 2 -31.28 -7.33 -22.24
CA ALA A 2 -29.93 -7.86 -22.27
C ALA A 2 -28.96 -6.68 -22.08
N ASN A 3 -28.14 -6.72 -21.02
CA ASN A 3 -27.04 -5.79 -20.81
C ASN A 3 -25.93 -6.12 -21.81
N GLY A 4 -26.12 -5.71 -23.06
CA GLY A 4 -25.13 -5.86 -24.11
C GLY A 4 -23.97 -4.89 -23.95
N ILE A 5 -22.90 -5.13 -24.71
CA ILE A 5 -21.80 -4.20 -24.90
C ILE A 5 -22.32 -3.00 -25.72
N GLY A 6 -22.07 -1.77 -25.25
CA GLY A 6 -22.57 -0.55 -25.87
C GLY A 6 -24.01 -0.21 -25.50
N GLY A 7 -24.57 0.77 -26.19
CA GLY A 7 -25.98 1.18 -26.05
C GLY A 7 -26.26 2.18 -24.92
N SER A 8 -25.25 2.62 -24.16
CA SER A 8 -25.37 3.64 -23.14
C SER A 8 -24.32 4.75 -23.32
N THR A 9 -24.34 5.75 -22.45
CA THR A 9 -23.39 6.86 -22.44
C THR A 9 -22.67 6.95 -21.10
N ALA A 10 -21.46 7.50 -21.08
CA ALA A 10 -20.70 7.70 -19.86
C ALA A 10 -21.50 8.51 -18.83
N ALA A 11 -22.18 9.57 -19.24
CA ALA A 11 -23.01 10.40 -18.36
C ALA A 11 -24.17 9.62 -17.75
N ALA A 12 -24.89 8.80 -18.54
CA ALA A 12 -26.01 8.01 -18.07
C ALA A 12 -25.55 6.91 -17.07
N GLU A 13 -24.46 6.23 -17.41
CA GLU A 13 -23.91 5.19 -16.53
C GLU A 13 -23.37 5.77 -15.21
N LEU A 14 -22.66 6.92 -15.23
CA LEU A 14 -22.20 7.57 -14.00
C LEU A 14 -23.39 8.03 -13.12
N ALA A 15 -24.41 8.65 -13.72
CA ALA A 15 -25.59 9.09 -12.99
C ALA A 15 -26.39 7.93 -12.35
N ALA A 16 -26.30 6.73 -12.93
CA ALA A 16 -26.98 5.53 -12.42
C ALA A 16 -26.18 4.78 -11.33
N ILE A 17 -24.93 5.16 -11.07
CA ILE A 17 -24.13 4.55 -10.00
C ILE A 17 -24.67 5.02 -8.64
N LYS A 18 -24.86 4.08 -7.73
CA LYS A 18 -25.14 4.37 -6.32
C LYS A 18 -23.91 4.08 -5.48
N PRO A 19 -23.60 4.91 -4.48
CA PRO A 19 -22.55 4.62 -3.51
C PRO A 19 -22.77 3.25 -2.87
N TRP A 20 -21.67 2.58 -2.53
CA TRP A 20 -21.72 1.26 -1.89
C TRP A 20 -22.37 1.36 -0.51
N ASP A 21 -23.46 0.63 -0.31
CA ASP A 21 -24.33 0.76 0.87
C ASP A 21 -23.93 -0.17 2.05
N LYS A 22 -23.07 -1.16 1.79
CA LYS A 22 -22.63 -2.14 2.79
C LYS A 22 -21.09 -2.21 2.85
N PRO A 23 -20.42 -1.18 3.40
CA PRO A 23 -18.98 -1.17 3.47
C PRO A 23 -18.46 -2.29 4.40
N ALA A 24 -17.41 -2.97 3.97
CA ALA A 24 -16.71 -3.92 4.82
C ALA A 24 -16.07 -3.20 6.02
N PRO A 25 -15.97 -3.86 7.19
CA PRO A 25 -15.29 -3.29 8.34
C PRO A 25 -13.84 -2.92 8.02
N ARG A 26 -13.37 -1.83 8.60
CA ARG A 26 -11.95 -1.45 8.52
C ARG A 26 -11.10 -2.43 9.32
N ILE A 27 -9.81 -2.53 8.97
CA ILE A 27 -8.83 -3.22 9.81
C ILE A 27 -8.76 -2.50 11.15
N THR A 28 -8.93 -3.23 12.24
CA THR A 28 -8.92 -2.67 13.58
C THR A 28 -7.51 -2.55 14.13
N ARG A 29 -7.35 -1.75 15.18
CA ARG A 29 -6.11 -1.65 15.95
C ARG A 29 -5.68 -3.01 16.49
N ASP A 30 -6.59 -3.77 17.09
CA ASP A 30 -6.30 -5.10 17.65
C ASP A 30 -5.75 -6.05 16.57
N GLU A 31 -6.29 -5.98 15.35
CA GLU A 31 -5.75 -6.77 14.23
C GLU A 31 -4.33 -6.33 13.85
N ARG A 32 -4.03 -5.04 13.84
CA ARG A 32 -2.67 -4.55 13.59
C ARG A 32 -1.71 -4.98 14.69
N GLU A 33 -2.11 -4.90 15.94
CA GLU A 33 -1.31 -5.38 17.09
C GLU A 33 -1.05 -6.89 16.98
N ALA A 34 -2.04 -7.68 16.62
CA ALA A 34 -1.86 -9.11 16.35
C ALA A 34 -0.90 -9.41 15.18
N ARG A 35 -0.89 -8.57 14.14
CA ARG A 35 0.07 -8.65 13.02
C ARG A 35 1.50 -8.36 13.50
N ILE A 36 1.68 -7.39 14.37
CA ILE A 36 2.98 -7.06 15.00
C ILE A 36 3.48 -8.26 15.82
N ASP A 37 2.61 -8.90 16.59
CA ASP A 37 2.99 -10.08 17.38
C ASP A 37 3.32 -11.28 16.49
N ALA A 38 2.60 -11.48 15.40
CA ALA A 38 2.94 -12.48 14.39
C ALA A 38 4.31 -12.21 13.74
N ALA A 39 4.61 -10.94 13.43
CA ALA A 39 5.93 -10.55 12.92
C ALA A 39 7.03 -10.86 13.93
N ARG A 40 6.85 -10.58 15.21
CA ARG A 40 7.80 -10.93 16.29
C ARG A 40 8.06 -12.42 16.40
N ALA A 41 6.99 -13.23 16.28
CA ALA A 41 7.14 -14.70 16.27
C ALA A 41 8.00 -15.17 15.09
N LEU A 42 7.84 -14.56 13.91
CA LEU A 42 8.66 -14.87 12.74
C LEU A 42 10.08 -14.31 12.87
N MET A 43 10.27 -13.13 13.45
CA MET A 43 11.59 -12.58 13.79
C MET A 43 12.37 -13.54 14.70
N HIS A 44 11.73 -14.06 15.73
CA HIS A 44 12.34 -15.04 16.63
C HIS A 44 12.80 -16.30 15.88
N LYS A 45 11.95 -16.84 14.98
CA LYS A 45 12.30 -18.00 14.14
C LYS A 45 13.44 -17.70 13.16
N ALA A 46 13.52 -16.48 12.66
CA ALA A 46 14.56 -16.03 11.75
C ALA A 46 15.89 -15.66 12.45
N GLY A 47 15.90 -15.65 13.80
CA GLY A 47 17.08 -15.24 14.58
C GLY A 47 17.44 -13.76 14.44
N THR A 48 16.47 -12.90 14.07
CA THR A 48 16.63 -11.45 13.98
C THR A 48 16.01 -10.76 15.20
N GLN A 49 16.63 -9.68 15.65
CA GLN A 49 16.19 -8.93 16.82
C GLN A 49 15.65 -7.53 16.47
N ALA A 50 15.58 -7.20 15.19
CA ALA A 50 14.92 -5.99 14.74
C ALA A 50 14.38 -6.18 13.33
N LEU A 51 13.23 -5.56 13.06
CA LEU A 51 12.61 -5.51 11.73
C LEU A 51 12.40 -4.04 11.37
N LEU A 52 12.99 -3.60 10.27
CA LEU A 52 12.83 -2.25 9.73
C LEU A 52 11.94 -2.30 8.49
N ILE A 53 10.78 -1.62 8.57
CA ILE A 53 9.79 -1.50 7.50
C ILE A 53 9.75 -0.04 7.05
N GLY A 54 10.00 0.19 5.76
CA GLY A 54 9.87 1.52 5.15
C GLY A 54 8.44 1.88 4.74
N ALA A 55 8.25 3.16 4.37
CA ALA A 55 6.97 3.64 3.85
C ALA A 55 6.53 2.80 2.64
N GLY A 56 5.22 2.51 2.58
CA GLY A 56 4.61 1.64 1.57
C GLY A 56 3.60 0.67 2.15
N ALA A 57 3.18 -0.30 1.35
CA ALA A 57 2.11 -1.23 1.71
C ALA A 57 2.43 -2.10 2.95
N SER A 58 3.71 -2.34 3.27
CA SER A 58 4.08 -3.07 4.49
C SER A 58 3.92 -2.19 5.73
N LEU A 59 4.28 -0.91 5.65
CA LEU A 59 4.07 0.02 6.76
C LEU A 59 2.58 0.17 7.08
N ASP A 60 1.75 0.41 6.06
CA ASP A 60 0.28 0.48 6.22
C ASP A 60 -0.28 -0.82 6.83
N TYR A 61 0.17 -1.98 6.37
CA TYR A 61 -0.29 -3.27 6.88
C TYR A 61 -0.09 -3.41 8.39
N PHE A 62 1.05 -3.00 8.93
CA PHE A 62 1.37 -3.13 10.35
C PHE A 62 0.86 -1.97 11.20
N THR A 63 0.84 -0.75 10.66
CA THR A 63 0.65 0.47 11.46
C THR A 63 -0.60 1.27 11.12
N GLY A 64 -1.17 1.08 9.93
CA GLY A 64 -2.23 1.94 9.40
C GLY A 64 -1.74 3.24 8.77
N ILE A 65 -0.44 3.48 8.67
CA ILE A 65 0.14 4.67 8.04
C ILE A 65 0.13 4.48 6.52
N PRO A 66 -0.73 5.19 5.75
CA PRO A 66 -0.95 4.92 4.33
C PRO A 66 0.05 5.64 3.41
N TRP A 67 1.27 5.91 3.90
CA TRP A 67 2.24 6.70 3.15
C TRP A 67 3.04 5.87 2.17
N GLY A 68 3.19 6.41 0.96
CA GLY A 68 4.06 5.85 -0.07
C GLY A 68 5.54 6.17 0.17
N PRO A 69 6.43 5.45 -0.52
CA PRO A 69 7.87 5.74 -0.44
C PRO A 69 8.18 7.12 -1.01
N SER A 70 9.13 7.81 -0.37
CA SER A 70 9.70 9.08 -0.81
C SER A 70 11.21 9.08 -0.60
N GLU A 71 11.87 10.20 -0.87
CA GLU A 71 13.30 10.40 -0.61
C GLU A 71 13.60 10.51 0.90
N ARG A 72 12.59 10.79 1.72
CA ARG A 72 12.70 10.90 3.17
C ARG A 72 12.39 9.59 3.86
N LEU A 73 13.17 9.25 4.87
CA LEU A 73 12.93 8.04 5.64
C LEU A 73 11.71 8.21 6.55
N VAL A 74 10.64 7.50 6.22
CA VAL A 74 9.56 7.17 7.14
C VAL A 74 9.57 5.65 7.32
N ALA A 75 9.68 5.21 8.57
CA ALA A 75 9.84 3.78 8.85
C ALA A 75 9.30 3.39 10.21
N MET A 76 8.92 2.11 10.33
CA MET A 76 8.73 1.43 11.61
C MET A 76 9.95 0.56 11.90
N LEU A 77 10.58 0.77 13.04
CA LEU A 77 11.50 -0.20 13.63
C LEU A 77 10.74 -1.02 14.67
N LEU A 78 10.62 -2.31 14.44
CA LEU A 78 9.99 -3.24 15.37
C LEU A 78 11.06 -3.98 16.18
N PRO A 79 11.18 -3.71 17.50
CA PRO A 79 12.01 -4.48 18.39
C PRO A 79 11.36 -5.83 18.75
N PRO A 80 12.10 -6.79 19.32
CA PRO A 80 11.55 -8.09 19.74
C PRO A 80 10.56 -7.96 20.91
N ARG A 81 10.66 -6.88 21.67
CA ARG A 81 9.78 -6.54 22.81
C ARG A 81 9.60 -5.03 22.90
N GLY A 82 8.53 -4.57 23.58
CA GLY A 82 8.23 -3.15 23.76
C GLY A 82 7.44 -2.57 22.58
N LEU A 83 7.34 -1.26 22.51
CA LEU A 83 6.59 -0.59 21.45
C LEU A 83 7.40 -0.57 20.12
N PRO A 84 6.73 -0.63 18.98
CA PRO A 84 7.33 -0.22 17.72
C PRO A 84 7.80 1.23 17.81
N VAL A 85 8.89 1.55 17.11
CA VAL A 85 9.40 2.92 16.99
C VAL A 85 9.10 3.40 15.56
N ILE A 86 8.28 4.45 15.45
CA ILE A 86 8.03 5.12 14.17
C ILE A 86 9.02 6.27 14.03
N ILE A 87 9.67 6.34 12.89
CA ILE A 87 10.65 7.36 12.54
C ILE A 87 10.08 8.17 11.38
N CYS A 88 9.94 9.48 11.55
CA CYS A 88 9.44 10.37 10.48
C CYS A 88 10.08 11.77 10.60
N PRO A 89 10.01 12.58 9.52
CA PRO A 89 10.38 14.00 9.61
C PRO A 89 9.51 14.75 10.63
N GLU A 90 10.08 15.72 11.34
CA GLU A 90 9.33 16.50 12.34
C GLU A 90 8.14 17.25 11.74
N PHE A 91 8.31 17.83 10.55
CA PHE A 91 7.22 18.55 9.88
C PHE A 91 6.03 17.66 9.47
N GLU A 92 6.21 16.34 9.40
CA GLU A 92 5.12 15.36 9.13
C GLU A 92 4.48 14.84 10.44
N ARG A 93 4.94 15.24 11.60
CA ARG A 93 4.47 14.73 12.89
C ARG A 93 2.96 14.85 13.04
N GLY A 94 2.38 16.01 12.70
CA GLY A 94 0.93 16.22 12.81
C GLY A 94 0.13 15.32 11.85
N SER A 95 0.63 15.09 10.63
CA SER A 95 0.02 14.19 9.67
C SER A 95 0.11 12.73 10.13
N LEU A 96 1.23 12.34 10.76
CA LEU A 96 1.42 11.03 11.34
C LEU A 96 0.44 10.77 12.48
N ASP A 97 0.32 11.70 13.43
CA ASP A 97 -0.56 11.57 14.60
C ASP A 97 -2.04 11.41 14.20
N ALA A 98 -2.44 11.95 13.04
CA ALA A 98 -3.79 11.82 12.51
C ALA A 98 -4.11 10.42 11.96
N VAL A 99 -3.11 9.61 11.61
CA VAL A 99 -3.29 8.31 10.93
C VAL A 99 -2.72 7.12 11.69
N LEU A 100 -1.83 7.33 12.66
CA LEU A 100 -1.19 6.28 13.44
C LEU A 100 -2.24 5.56 14.31
N ASP A 101 -2.48 4.28 14.01
CA ASP A 101 -3.56 3.48 14.61
C ASP A 101 -3.03 2.30 15.45
N ILE A 102 -1.83 2.46 16.03
CA ILE A 102 -1.23 1.50 16.98
C ILE A 102 -0.55 2.25 18.12
N ALA A 103 -0.27 1.55 19.23
CA ALA A 103 0.64 2.08 20.25
C ALA A 103 2.08 2.03 19.72
N ALA A 104 2.74 3.15 19.63
CA ALA A 104 4.12 3.26 19.15
C ALA A 104 4.85 4.43 19.83
N GLU A 105 6.17 4.31 19.93
CA GLU A 105 7.05 5.46 20.19
C GLU A 105 7.28 6.19 18.85
N VAL A 106 7.19 7.51 18.84
CA VAL A 106 7.49 8.30 17.64
C VAL A 106 8.77 9.11 17.89
N ARG A 107 9.73 8.94 17.00
CA ARG A 107 10.98 9.71 16.95
C ARG A 107 11.03 10.50 15.65
N THR A 108 11.26 11.79 15.80
CA THR A 108 11.29 12.71 14.66
C THR A 108 12.72 13.21 14.40
N TRP A 109 12.95 13.68 13.20
CA TRP A 109 14.21 14.25 12.75
C TRP A 109 13.98 15.52 11.93
N GLU A 110 14.86 16.49 12.09
CA GLU A 110 14.86 17.73 11.33
C GLU A 110 15.62 17.57 10.00
N GLU A 111 15.33 18.41 9.00
CA GLU A 111 15.92 18.32 7.65
C GLU A 111 17.47 18.39 7.65
N HIS A 112 18.09 18.96 8.67
CA HIS A 112 19.55 18.99 8.82
C HIS A 112 20.12 17.80 9.60
N GLU A 113 19.28 16.89 10.09
CA GLU A 113 19.67 15.71 10.86
C GLU A 113 19.64 14.43 9.99
N SER A 114 20.31 13.41 10.46
CA SER A 114 20.28 12.09 9.81
C SER A 114 19.25 11.18 10.48
N PRO A 115 18.18 10.78 9.77
CA PRO A 115 17.22 9.82 10.32
C PRO A 115 17.85 8.46 10.65
N TYR A 116 18.95 8.13 9.99
CA TYR A 116 19.66 6.87 10.23
C TYR A 116 20.36 6.82 11.58
N VAL A 117 20.70 7.96 12.14
CA VAL A 117 21.21 8.07 13.53
C VAL A 117 20.11 7.72 14.52
N LEU A 118 18.87 8.15 14.29
CA LEU A 118 17.72 7.75 15.13
C LEU A 118 17.47 6.25 15.08
N VAL A 119 17.55 5.65 13.88
CA VAL A 119 17.47 4.18 13.72
C VAL A 119 18.60 3.51 14.50
N ALA A 120 19.83 4.02 14.39
CA ALA A 120 20.99 3.49 15.12
C ALA A 120 20.79 3.53 16.65
N HIS A 121 20.30 4.66 17.18
CA HIS A 121 19.98 4.79 18.60
C HIS A 121 18.89 3.81 19.04
N ALA A 122 17.82 3.66 18.25
CA ALA A 122 16.76 2.72 18.56
C ALA A 122 17.26 1.25 18.50
N LEU A 123 18.13 0.92 17.55
CA LEU A 123 18.77 -0.40 17.46
C LEU A 123 19.74 -0.65 18.63
N GLY A 124 20.48 0.36 19.06
CA GLY A 124 21.37 0.25 20.22
C GLY A 124 20.63 -0.18 21.49
N GLN A 125 19.38 0.19 21.64
CA GLN A 125 18.52 -0.25 22.75
C GLN A 125 18.12 -1.73 22.65
N THR A 126 18.16 -2.32 21.47
CA THR A 126 17.87 -3.76 21.27
C THR A 126 19.10 -4.64 21.50
N GLY A 127 20.28 -4.07 21.55
CA GLY A 127 21.56 -4.81 21.65
C GLY A 127 21.89 -5.64 20.40
N SER A 128 21.25 -5.37 19.26
CA SER A 128 21.39 -6.18 18.06
C SER A 128 22.01 -5.41 16.90
N SER A 129 22.93 -6.07 16.19
CA SER A 129 23.44 -5.65 14.88
C SER A 129 22.78 -6.38 13.70
N VAL A 130 21.91 -7.38 13.94
CA VAL A 130 21.21 -8.12 12.90
C VAL A 130 19.80 -7.57 12.73
N VAL A 131 19.55 -6.96 11.57
CA VAL A 131 18.27 -6.30 11.26
C VAL A 131 17.69 -6.90 10.00
N SER A 132 16.45 -7.38 10.09
CA SER A 132 15.64 -7.71 8.90
C SER A 132 15.11 -6.44 8.28
N ILE A 133 15.37 -6.24 7.01
CA ILE A 133 14.99 -5.00 6.29
C ILE A 133 13.96 -5.33 5.24
N ASP A 134 12.89 -4.52 5.20
CA ASP A 134 11.85 -4.60 4.17
C ASP A 134 12.48 -4.57 2.77
N PRO A 135 12.21 -5.56 1.90
CA PRO A 135 12.74 -5.60 0.54
C PRO A 135 12.33 -4.40 -0.32
N GLN A 136 11.30 -3.67 0.07
CA GLN A 136 10.86 -2.45 -0.61
C GLN A 136 11.66 -1.19 -0.18
N LEU A 137 12.48 -1.28 0.86
CA LEU A 137 13.30 -0.14 1.29
C LEU A 137 14.40 0.13 0.24
N PRO A 138 14.49 1.36 -0.31
CA PRO A 138 15.49 1.69 -1.32
C PRO A 138 16.92 1.40 -0.86
N PHE A 139 17.74 0.82 -1.74
CA PHE A 139 19.14 0.46 -1.42
C PHE A 139 19.94 1.64 -0.82
N VAL A 140 19.71 2.87 -1.33
CA VAL A 140 20.40 4.06 -0.81
C VAL A 140 20.10 4.30 0.69
N MET A 141 18.89 3.96 1.16
CA MET A 141 18.53 4.09 2.57
C MET A 141 19.22 2.99 3.42
N VAL A 142 19.28 1.78 2.89
CA VAL A 142 20.01 0.67 3.53
C VAL A 142 21.49 0.98 3.63
N ASP A 143 22.09 1.53 2.58
CA ASP A 143 23.50 1.90 2.55
C ASP A 143 23.81 3.01 3.57
N ARG A 144 23.02 4.06 3.62
CA ARG A 144 23.13 5.11 4.65
C ARG A 144 22.97 4.57 6.08
N LEU A 145 22.05 3.61 6.27
CA LEU A 145 21.90 2.93 7.56
C LEU A 145 23.16 2.14 7.94
N ARG A 146 23.80 1.44 6.98
CA ARG A 146 25.07 0.72 7.22
C ARG A 146 26.20 1.63 7.65
N HIS A 147 26.23 2.87 7.16
CA HIS A 147 27.20 3.87 7.61
C HIS A 147 26.90 4.41 9.01
N ALA A 148 25.61 4.49 9.39
CA ALA A 148 25.21 4.97 10.72
C ALA A 148 25.31 3.90 11.82
N VAL A 149 25.22 2.61 11.46
CA VAL A 149 25.21 1.49 12.42
C VAL A 149 26.45 0.63 12.20
N THR A 150 27.45 0.77 13.06
CA THR A 150 28.67 -0.02 12.99
C THR A 150 28.36 -1.51 13.14
N GLY A 151 28.84 -2.32 12.20
CA GLY A 151 28.65 -3.77 12.23
C GLY A 151 27.25 -4.24 11.86
N LEU A 152 26.41 -3.38 11.26
CA LEU A 152 25.07 -3.73 10.81
C LEU A 152 25.12 -4.94 9.85
N ARG A 153 24.43 -5.98 10.22
CA ARG A 153 24.09 -7.11 9.36
C ARG A 153 22.65 -6.99 8.89
N ALA A 154 22.47 -6.41 7.72
CA ALA A 154 21.18 -6.33 7.06
C ALA A 154 20.83 -7.68 6.40
N ILE A 155 19.64 -8.21 6.69
CA ILE A 155 19.10 -9.42 6.08
C ILE A 155 17.73 -9.14 5.49
N ASP A 156 17.31 -9.92 4.50
CA ASP A 156 16.02 -9.78 3.85
C ASP A 156 14.86 -10.12 4.80
N ALA A 157 13.89 -9.20 4.91
CA ALA A 157 12.68 -9.38 5.73
C ALA A 157 11.53 -10.09 5.00
N SER A 158 11.66 -10.45 3.71
CA SER A 158 10.60 -11.13 2.96
C SER A 158 10.02 -12.34 3.69
N PRO A 159 10.80 -13.24 4.34
CA PRO A 159 10.24 -14.36 5.08
C PRO A 159 9.30 -13.93 6.22
N ILE A 160 9.54 -12.78 6.84
CA ILE A 160 8.71 -12.24 7.92
C ILE A 160 7.50 -11.52 7.35
N VAL A 161 7.73 -10.58 6.43
CA VAL A 161 6.67 -9.74 5.84
C VAL A 161 5.68 -10.58 5.05
N ASP A 162 6.16 -11.45 4.16
CA ASP A 162 5.32 -12.35 3.38
C ASP A 162 4.66 -13.41 4.25
N GLY A 163 5.35 -13.88 5.29
CA GLY A 163 4.80 -14.79 6.29
C GLY A 163 3.55 -14.23 6.97
N CYS A 164 3.54 -12.91 7.26
CA CYS A 164 2.38 -12.22 7.80
C CYS A 164 1.29 -11.95 6.74
N ARG A 165 1.67 -11.55 5.52
CA ARG A 165 0.75 -10.99 4.52
C ARG A 165 0.19 -12.00 3.52
N ARG A 166 0.86 -13.16 3.35
CA ARG A 166 0.50 -14.15 2.34
C ARG A 166 -0.88 -14.77 2.59
N ILE A 167 -1.19 -15.12 3.84
CA ILE A 167 -2.50 -15.66 4.23
C ILE A 167 -3.34 -14.50 4.75
N LYS A 168 -4.48 -14.23 4.08
CA LYS A 168 -5.35 -13.09 4.39
C LYS A 168 -6.26 -13.41 5.57
N SER A 169 -6.43 -12.42 6.46
CA SER A 169 -7.43 -12.50 7.54
C SER A 169 -8.86 -12.42 7.00
N PRO A 170 -9.86 -12.81 7.79
CA PRO A 170 -11.27 -12.62 7.43
C PRO A 170 -11.62 -11.16 7.09
N ALA A 171 -11.06 -10.18 7.81
CA ALA A 171 -11.27 -8.75 7.56
C ALA A 171 -10.66 -8.32 6.23
N GLU A 172 -9.42 -8.74 5.92
CA GLU A 172 -8.79 -8.50 4.62
C GLU A 172 -9.60 -9.13 3.48
N LEU A 173 -10.09 -10.36 3.65
CA LEU A 173 -10.93 -11.02 2.65
C LEU A 173 -12.25 -10.27 2.41
N ALA A 174 -12.87 -9.70 3.48
CA ALA A 174 -14.08 -8.90 3.34
C ALA A 174 -13.82 -7.62 2.52
N LEU A 175 -12.74 -6.89 2.82
CA LEU A 175 -12.33 -5.70 2.07
C LEU A 175 -11.98 -6.02 0.61
N MET A 176 -11.23 -7.10 0.38
CA MET A 176 -10.88 -7.55 -0.98
C MET A 176 -12.12 -7.95 -1.78
N ARG A 177 -13.09 -8.62 -1.15
CA ARG A 177 -14.36 -9.00 -1.78
C ARG A 177 -15.15 -7.77 -2.17
N GLN A 178 -15.28 -6.80 -1.26
CA GLN A 178 -15.94 -5.53 -1.56
C GLN A 178 -15.29 -4.82 -2.75
N ALA A 179 -13.97 -4.63 -2.73
CA ALA A 179 -13.24 -3.96 -3.81
C ALA A 179 -13.47 -4.66 -5.17
N LYS A 180 -13.47 -6.00 -5.18
CA LYS A 180 -13.76 -6.78 -6.40
C LYS A 180 -15.20 -6.61 -6.89
N LEU A 181 -16.19 -6.60 -6.00
CA LEU A 181 -17.59 -6.40 -6.39
C LEU A 181 -17.83 -4.99 -6.95
N MET A 182 -17.23 -3.97 -6.33
CA MET A 182 -17.23 -2.60 -6.86
C MET A 182 -16.60 -2.54 -8.27
N THR A 183 -15.44 -3.17 -8.44
CA THR A 183 -14.77 -3.23 -9.75
C THR A 183 -15.60 -3.98 -10.79
N LEU A 184 -16.27 -5.08 -10.46
CA LEU A 184 -17.15 -5.80 -11.39
C LEU A 184 -18.33 -4.93 -11.83
N GLU A 185 -18.95 -4.15 -10.95
CA GLU A 185 -20.01 -3.23 -11.32
C GLU A 185 -19.49 -2.11 -12.24
N VAL A 186 -18.32 -1.55 -11.94
CA VAL A 186 -17.67 -0.55 -12.81
C VAL A 186 -17.35 -1.14 -14.18
N GLN A 187 -16.84 -2.36 -14.24
CA GLN A 187 -16.54 -3.03 -15.52
C GLN A 187 -17.79 -3.28 -16.37
N ARG A 188 -18.88 -3.72 -15.74
CA ARG A 188 -20.16 -3.89 -16.43
C ARG A 188 -20.64 -2.57 -17.07
N ARG A 189 -20.51 -1.45 -16.34
CA ARG A 189 -20.86 -0.13 -16.86
C ARG A 189 -19.89 0.37 -17.92
N ALA A 190 -18.60 0.11 -17.76
CA ALA A 190 -17.60 0.41 -18.78
C ALA A 190 -17.90 -0.33 -20.10
N ALA A 191 -18.33 -1.58 -20.03
CA ALA A 191 -18.77 -2.31 -21.21
C ALA A 191 -20.00 -1.67 -21.89
N ALA A 192 -20.94 -1.11 -21.13
CA ALA A 192 -22.15 -0.47 -21.65
C ALA A 192 -21.88 0.83 -22.43
N ILE A 193 -20.77 1.52 -22.18
CA ILE A 193 -20.42 2.76 -22.91
C ILE A 193 -19.57 2.51 -24.17
N LEU A 194 -19.14 1.27 -24.43
CA LEU A 194 -18.31 0.97 -25.58
C LEU A 194 -19.06 1.24 -26.89
N ARG A 195 -18.41 1.92 -27.81
CA ARG A 195 -18.90 2.24 -29.16
C ARG A 195 -17.74 2.37 -30.13
N PRO A 196 -17.93 2.16 -31.43
CA PRO A 196 -16.92 2.51 -32.41
C PRO A 196 -16.46 3.96 -32.25
N GLY A 197 -15.16 4.17 -32.35
CA GLY A 197 -14.53 5.47 -32.17
C GLY A 197 -14.26 5.92 -30.72
N ILE A 198 -14.70 5.16 -29.70
CA ILE A 198 -14.33 5.47 -28.31
C ILE A 198 -12.83 5.19 -28.08
N THR A 199 -12.17 6.09 -27.38
CA THR A 199 -10.74 5.97 -27.08
C THR A 199 -10.49 5.22 -25.76
N ALA A 200 -9.32 4.62 -25.64
CA ALA A 200 -8.89 3.99 -24.38
C ALA A 200 -8.81 5.01 -23.24
N THR A 201 -8.46 6.26 -23.54
CA THR A 201 -8.42 7.35 -22.55
C THR A 201 -9.80 7.70 -22.04
N GLU A 202 -10.82 7.80 -22.90
CA GLU A 202 -12.21 8.05 -22.48
C GLU A 202 -12.71 6.94 -21.54
N VAL A 203 -12.43 5.66 -21.88
CA VAL A 203 -12.84 4.54 -21.02
C VAL A 203 -12.07 4.51 -19.70
N ARG A 204 -10.76 4.81 -19.68
CA ARG A 204 -9.99 4.93 -18.42
C ARG A 204 -10.52 6.03 -17.51
N SER A 205 -10.83 7.20 -18.07
CA SER A 205 -11.45 8.31 -17.32
C SER A 205 -12.77 7.89 -16.71
N PHE A 206 -13.64 7.29 -17.51
CA PHE A 206 -14.92 6.75 -17.03
C PHE A 206 -14.74 5.75 -15.89
N ILE A 207 -13.83 4.78 -16.02
CA ILE A 207 -13.56 3.77 -14.98
C ILE A 207 -13.12 4.44 -13.67
N ASN A 208 -12.24 5.45 -13.74
CA ASN A 208 -11.80 6.19 -12.57
C ASN A 208 -12.94 6.95 -11.88
N ASP A 209 -13.75 7.65 -12.65
CA ASP A 209 -14.89 8.42 -12.14
C ASP A 209 -15.99 7.49 -11.59
N ALA A 210 -16.22 6.36 -12.23
CA ALA A 210 -17.16 5.34 -11.76
C ALA A 210 -16.72 4.70 -10.43
N HIS A 211 -15.41 4.46 -10.23
CA HIS A 211 -14.89 4.02 -8.93
C HIS A 211 -15.08 5.07 -7.84
N ARG A 212 -14.95 6.37 -8.15
CA ARG A 212 -15.25 7.44 -7.20
C ARG A 212 -16.74 7.51 -6.89
N ALA A 213 -17.59 7.42 -7.90
CA ALA A 213 -19.03 7.47 -7.74
C ALA A 213 -19.58 6.30 -6.88
N ILE A 214 -18.98 5.11 -6.97
CA ILE A 214 -19.37 3.94 -6.16
C ILE A 214 -18.80 3.99 -4.73
N GLY A 215 -17.92 4.95 -4.41
CA GLY A 215 -17.38 5.18 -3.06
C GLY A 215 -15.92 4.76 -2.84
N ALA A 216 -15.17 4.45 -3.90
CA ALA A 216 -13.72 4.27 -3.82
C ALA A 216 -12.97 5.61 -4.01
N SER A 217 -11.67 5.65 -3.72
CA SER A 217 -10.82 6.83 -3.96
C SER A 217 -10.52 7.07 -5.44
N GLY A 218 -10.90 6.16 -6.31
CA GLY A 218 -10.60 6.12 -7.73
C GLY A 218 -10.03 4.77 -8.12
N SER A 219 -9.41 4.72 -9.29
CA SER A 219 -8.75 3.53 -9.84
C SER A 219 -7.23 3.71 -9.73
N SER A 220 -6.55 2.80 -9.05
CA SER A 220 -5.09 2.86 -8.88
C SER A 220 -4.31 2.34 -10.10
N PHE A 221 -4.90 1.42 -10.85
CA PHE A 221 -4.28 0.85 -12.04
C PHE A 221 -5.36 0.38 -13.02
N THR A 222 -5.39 0.97 -14.22
CA THR A 222 -6.39 0.67 -15.24
C THR A 222 -5.73 0.48 -16.60
N ILE A 223 -5.84 -0.73 -17.15
CA ILE A 223 -5.43 -1.02 -18.53
C ILE A 223 -6.69 -1.07 -19.39
N VAL A 224 -6.73 -0.21 -20.40
CA VAL A 224 -7.71 -0.23 -21.49
C VAL A 224 -6.94 -0.19 -22.78
N GLN A 225 -7.18 -1.15 -23.67
CA GLN A 225 -6.48 -1.29 -24.93
C GLN A 225 -7.44 -1.81 -26.01
N PHE A 226 -7.28 -1.33 -27.23
CA PHE A 226 -8.06 -1.77 -28.39
C PHE A 226 -7.15 -2.16 -29.55
N GLY A 227 -7.67 -3.03 -30.42
CA GLY A 227 -6.99 -3.43 -31.65
C GLY A 227 -5.59 -4.00 -31.42
N ARG A 228 -4.60 -3.57 -32.20
CA ARG A 228 -3.22 -4.06 -32.15
C ARG A 228 -2.57 -3.90 -30.76
N SER A 229 -2.97 -2.89 -29.99
CA SER A 229 -2.42 -2.63 -28.66
C SER A 229 -2.67 -3.79 -27.69
N THR A 230 -3.74 -4.57 -27.88
CA THR A 230 -4.08 -5.71 -27.02
C THR A 230 -3.10 -6.87 -27.09
N ALA A 231 -2.24 -6.92 -28.11
CA ALA A 231 -1.18 -7.93 -28.21
C ALA A 231 -0.02 -7.70 -27.24
N PHE A 232 0.01 -6.57 -26.56
CA PHE A 232 1.09 -6.19 -25.64
C PHE A 232 0.55 -5.96 -24.23
N PRO A 233 1.15 -6.53 -23.17
CA PRO A 233 0.63 -6.44 -21.80
C PRO A 233 0.42 -5.00 -21.31
N HIS A 234 1.29 -4.07 -21.71
CA HIS A 234 1.22 -2.65 -21.33
C HIS A 234 0.78 -1.73 -22.48
N GLY A 235 0.34 -2.30 -23.60
CA GLY A 235 -0.07 -1.57 -24.78
C GLY A 235 1.09 -1.06 -25.63
N LEU A 236 0.73 -0.29 -26.65
CA LEU A 236 1.67 0.46 -27.50
C LEU A 236 1.61 1.94 -27.14
N PRO A 237 2.68 2.70 -27.40
CA PRO A 237 2.61 4.17 -27.32
C PRO A 237 1.50 4.73 -28.23
N GLY A 238 0.84 5.77 -27.73
CA GLY A 238 -0.24 6.46 -28.43
C GLY A 238 -1.62 6.02 -27.96
N GLU A 239 -2.64 6.66 -28.54
CA GLU A 239 -4.05 6.37 -28.21
C GLU A 239 -4.53 5.15 -29.00
N SER A 240 -5.25 4.26 -28.33
CA SER A 240 -5.96 3.16 -28.99
C SER A 240 -7.46 3.42 -29.03
N VAL A 241 -8.05 3.15 -30.18
CA VAL A 241 -9.46 3.43 -30.50
C VAL A 241 -10.18 2.14 -30.84
N LEU A 242 -11.40 1.99 -30.33
CA LEU A 242 -12.25 0.85 -30.67
C LEU A 242 -12.78 1.02 -32.10
N ALA A 243 -12.49 0.04 -32.96
CA ALA A 243 -12.99 0.02 -34.34
C ALA A 243 -14.45 -0.45 -34.42
#